data_10b6294744c147c4b80ac0a5b10cf9ac
#
_entry.id   10b6294744c147c4b80ac0a5b10cf9ac
#
_cell.length_a   1.000
_cell.length_b   1.000
_cell.length_c   1.000
_cell.angle_alpha   90.00
_cell.angle_beta   90.00
_cell.angle_gamma   90.00
#
_symmetry.space_group_name_H-M   'P 1'
#
loop_
_entity.id
_entity.type
_entity.pdbx_description
1 polymer ?
#
loop_
_entity_poly.entity_id
_entity_poly.type
_entity_poly.pdbx_seq_one_letter_code
_entity_poly.pdbx_strand_id
1 'polypeptide(L)'
;MEKQFTSAARVYLLVLAIVGWFALIGQFYLILNNRQTSVLETITRYFTFFTILTNILIAVGSTLILLTPTSRWGEFFSRATTLTAIAVNITIVGATYNIILRFLWNPQGMQWVVDELLHLVIPLAFILFWLIFVPKGQVKWNNILLWTVYPLTYLAVILIRGAFSGYYPYPFLDVTQLGYPHALLNCVGVAVAFIIVAILCVGIDRVMRKNQSE
;
A
#
# COMPACT_ATOMS: atom_id res chain seq x y z
N MET A 1 28.38 -10.57 9.45
CA MET A 1 27.21 -10.02 8.73
C MET A 1 26.52 -9.04 9.66
N GLU A 2 26.62 -7.75 9.37
CA GLU A 2 25.94 -6.71 10.12
C GLU A 2 24.43 -6.93 10.05
N LYS A 3 23.74 -6.88 11.19
CA LYS A 3 22.29 -6.98 11.23
C LYS A 3 21.73 -5.74 10.55
N GLN A 4 21.14 -5.89 9.38
CA GLN A 4 20.61 -4.82 8.54
C GLN A 4 19.59 -3.91 9.30
N PHE A 5 18.95 -4.41 10.34
CA PHE A 5 18.04 -3.69 11.20
C PHE A 5 18.37 -3.92 12.68
N THR A 6 18.25 -2.85 13.47
CA THR A 6 18.39 -2.88 14.93
C THR A 6 17.34 -3.77 15.57
N SER A 7 17.54 -4.17 16.83
CA SER A 7 16.54 -4.93 17.61
C SER A 7 15.20 -4.19 17.69
N ALA A 8 15.22 -2.88 17.87
CA ALA A 8 14.01 -2.05 17.89
C ALA A 8 13.26 -2.08 16.54
N ALA A 9 13.97 -1.96 15.41
CA ALA A 9 13.38 -2.06 14.09
C ALA A 9 12.76 -3.45 13.84
N ARG A 10 13.39 -4.52 14.33
CA ARG A 10 12.85 -5.89 14.21
C ARG A 10 11.58 -6.09 15.01
N VAL A 11 11.51 -5.55 16.24
CA VAL A 11 10.28 -5.57 17.06
C VAL A 11 9.17 -4.79 16.35
N TYR A 12 9.49 -3.64 15.78
CA TYR A 12 8.53 -2.83 15.02
C TYR A 12 7.98 -3.59 13.79
N LEU A 13 8.87 -4.22 13.01
CA LEU A 13 8.47 -5.07 11.87
C LEU A 13 7.61 -6.26 12.31
N LEU A 14 7.88 -6.85 13.49
CA LEU A 14 7.06 -7.94 14.03
C LEU A 14 5.62 -7.46 14.31
N VAL A 15 5.47 -6.29 14.92
CA VAL A 15 4.16 -5.69 15.17
C VAL A 15 3.45 -5.40 13.84
N LEU A 16 4.14 -4.82 12.87
CA LEU A 16 3.58 -4.57 11.52
C LEU A 16 3.14 -5.87 10.83
N ALA A 17 3.92 -6.94 10.92
CA ALA A 17 3.56 -8.23 10.35
C ALA A 17 2.30 -8.80 11.02
N ILE A 18 2.25 -8.84 12.36
CA ILE A 18 1.10 -9.38 13.12
C ILE A 18 -0.17 -8.58 12.80
N VAL A 19 -0.11 -7.26 12.91
CA VAL A 19 -1.27 -6.38 12.66
C VAL A 19 -1.68 -6.44 11.19
N GLY A 20 -0.71 -6.48 10.26
CA GLY A 20 -0.96 -6.61 8.83
C GLY A 20 -1.70 -7.91 8.48
N TRP A 21 -1.21 -9.06 8.96
CA TRP A 21 -1.88 -10.33 8.74
C TRP A 21 -3.25 -10.40 9.40
N PHE A 22 -3.39 -9.89 10.62
CA PHE A 22 -4.69 -9.81 11.30
C PHE A 22 -5.71 -9.01 10.48
N ALA A 23 -5.34 -7.83 9.98
CA ALA A 23 -6.22 -6.99 9.20
C ALA A 23 -6.59 -7.63 7.85
N LEU A 24 -5.61 -8.24 7.15
CA LEU A 24 -5.83 -8.91 5.86
C LEU A 24 -6.74 -10.14 6.00
N ILE A 25 -6.47 -11.00 6.99
CA ILE A 25 -7.27 -12.20 7.24
C ILE A 25 -8.67 -11.79 7.72
N GLY A 26 -8.75 -10.80 8.62
CA GLY A 26 -10.03 -10.25 9.10
C GLY A 26 -10.88 -9.70 7.94
N GLN A 27 -10.28 -8.90 7.05
CA GLN A 27 -11.00 -8.38 5.88
C GLN A 27 -11.42 -9.49 4.91
N PHE A 28 -10.58 -10.51 4.72
CA PHE A 28 -10.91 -11.66 3.88
C PHE A 28 -12.11 -12.44 4.45
N TYR A 29 -12.11 -12.67 5.75
CA TYR A 29 -13.23 -13.33 6.44
C TYR A 29 -14.53 -12.50 6.31
N LEU A 30 -14.45 -11.20 6.55
CA LEU A 30 -15.61 -10.30 6.48
C LEU A 30 -16.20 -10.21 5.08
N ILE A 31 -15.39 -10.09 4.03
CA ILE A 31 -15.89 -10.02 2.66
C ILE A 31 -16.54 -11.34 2.21
N LEU A 32 -16.03 -12.49 2.68
CA LEU A 32 -16.63 -13.79 2.39
C LEU A 32 -17.99 -13.97 3.09
N ASN A 33 -18.11 -13.56 4.35
CA ASN A 33 -19.36 -13.68 5.10
C ASN A 33 -20.45 -12.72 4.60
N ASN A 34 -20.06 -11.52 4.17
CA ASN A 34 -20.97 -10.49 3.68
C ASN A 34 -21.13 -10.50 2.14
N ARG A 35 -20.73 -11.57 1.48
CA ARG A 35 -20.71 -11.64 0.01
C ARG A 35 -22.10 -11.51 -0.60
N GLN A 36 -22.18 -10.79 -1.70
CA GLN A 36 -23.38 -10.62 -2.54
C GLN A 36 -23.23 -11.33 -3.91
N THR A 37 -22.12 -12.08 -4.10
CA THR A 37 -21.80 -12.77 -5.35
C THR A 37 -21.25 -14.18 -5.06
N SER A 38 -20.85 -14.90 -6.10
CA SER A 38 -20.19 -16.21 -5.94
C SER A 38 -18.90 -16.09 -5.11
N VAL A 39 -18.49 -17.17 -4.47
CA VAL A 39 -17.24 -17.22 -3.68
C VAL A 39 -16.04 -16.82 -4.53
N LEU A 40 -15.94 -17.36 -5.75
CA LEU A 40 -14.83 -17.07 -6.66
C LEU A 40 -14.75 -15.58 -7.01
N GLU A 41 -15.89 -14.97 -7.35
CA GLU A 41 -15.95 -13.52 -7.65
C GLU A 41 -15.62 -12.70 -6.41
N THR A 42 -16.08 -13.10 -5.22
CA THR A 42 -15.75 -12.40 -3.95
C THR A 42 -14.25 -12.43 -3.66
N ILE A 43 -13.60 -13.59 -3.84
CA ILE A 43 -12.13 -13.71 -3.69
C ILE A 43 -11.43 -12.84 -4.73
N THR A 44 -11.89 -12.85 -5.97
CA THR A 44 -11.34 -12.00 -7.02
C THR A 44 -11.48 -10.52 -6.65
N ARG A 45 -12.65 -10.07 -6.19
CA ARG A 45 -12.89 -8.70 -5.72
C ARG A 45 -11.97 -8.30 -4.57
N TYR A 46 -11.72 -9.20 -3.61
CA TYR A 46 -10.77 -8.94 -2.53
C TYR A 46 -9.40 -8.51 -3.06
N PHE A 47 -8.86 -9.21 -4.05
CA PHE A 47 -7.57 -8.88 -4.66
C PHE A 47 -7.62 -7.74 -5.68
N THR A 48 -8.79 -7.16 -5.97
CA THR A 48 -8.88 -5.94 -6.79
C THR A 48 -8.68 -4.65 -6.01
N PHE A 49 -8.68 -4.68 -4.69
CA PHE A 49 -8.43 -3.48 -3.89
C PHE A 49 -6.93 -3.18 -3.78
N PHE A 50 -6.52 -1.98 -4.21
CA PHE A 50 -5.13 -1.49 -4.07
C PHE A 50 -4.66 -1.50 -2.62
N THR A 51 -5.57 -1.19 -1.69
CA THR A 51 -5.36 -1.29 -0.24
C THR A 51 -4.91 -2.69 0.17
N ILE A 52 -5.60 -3.72 -0.28
CA ILE A 52 -5.28 -5.11 0.04
C ILE A 52 -3.90 -5.49 -0.51
N LEU A 53 -3.65 -5.19 -1.78
CA LEU A 53 -2.37 -5.51 -2.41
C LEU A 53 -1.20 -4.81 -1.73
N THR A 54 -1.36 -3.54 -1.35
CA THR A 54 -0.30 -2.77 -0.68
C THR A 54 -0.08 -3.23 0.76
N ASN A 55 -1.14 -3.55 1.51
CA ASN A 55 -1.02 -4.14 2.85
C ASN A 55 -0.39 -5.54 2.82
N ILE A 56 -0.65 -6.35 1.76
CA ILE A 56 0.06 -7.63 1.54
C ILE A 56 1.56 -7.39 1.37
N LEU A 57 1.99 -6.37 0.62
CA LEU A 57 3.42 -6.05 0.49
C LEU A 57 4.06 -5.72 1.84
N ILE A 58 3.34 -5.02 2.73
CA ILE A 58 3.83 -4.71 4.08
C ILE A 58 3.90 -5.97 4.94
N ALA A 59 2.84 -6.77 5.01
CA ALA A 59 2.77 -7.97 5.84
C ALA A 59 3.80 -9.02 5.40
N VAL A 60 3.85 -9.32 4.09
CA VAL A 60 4.81 -10.27 3.51
C VAL A 60 6.23 -9.75 3.64
N GLY A 61 6.48 -8.49 3.28
CA GLY A 61 7.81 -7.87 3.36
C GLY A 61 8.36 -7.89 4.79
N SER A 62 7.56 -7.47 5.78
CA SER A 62 7.94 -7.51 7.19
C SER A 62 8.24 -8.94 7.65
N THR A 63 7.43 -9.91 7.24
CA THR A 63 7.64 -11.34 7.56
C THR A 63 8.95 -11.86 6.97
N LEU A 64 9.23 -11.58 5.70
CA LEU A 64 10.42 -12.06 5.01
C LEU A 64 11.70 -11.42 5.55
N ILE A 65 11.68 -10.12 5.88
CA ILE A 65 12.80 -9.44 6.54
C ILE A 65 13.11 -10.08 7.90
N LEU A 66 12.11 -10.53 8.63
CA LEU A 66 12.29 -11.13 9.97
C LEU A 66 12.74 -12.58 9.92
N LEU A 67 12.09 -13.40 9.08
CA LEU A 67 12.27 -14.86 9.10
C LEU A 67 13.36 -15.34 8.13
N THR A 68 13.52 -14.66 7.00
CA THR A 68 14.45 -15.07 5.94
C THR A 68 15.29 -13.89 5.42
N PRO A 69 16.00 -13.14 6.30
CA PRO A 69 16.70 -11.90 5.95
C PRO A 69 17.77 -12.06 4.85
N THR A 70 18.37 -13.24 4.74
CA THR A 70 19.43 -13.56 3.77
C THR A 70 18.90 -14.21 2.49
N SER A 71 17.59 -14.46 2.40
CA SER A 71 16.99 -14.94 1.16
C SER A 71 16.89 -13.81 0.13
N ARG A 72 16.82 -14.17 -1.16
CA ARG A 72 16.60 -13.21 -2.26
C ARG A 72 15.44 -12.25 -1.99
N TRP A 73 14.35 -12.75 -1.43
CA TRP A 73 13.16 -11.95 -1.12
C TRP A 73 13.33 -11.11 0.15
N GLY A 74 13.95 -11.66 1.21
CA GLY A 74 14.30 -10.90 2.41
C GLY A 74 15.20 -9.72 2.09
N GLU A 75 16.24 -9.93 1.27
CA GLU A 75 17.11 -8.86 0.78
C GLU A 75 16.39 -7.84 -0.10
N PHE A 76 15.49 -8.30 -0.99
CA PHE A 76 14.70 -7.40 -1.82
C PHE A 76 13.81 -6.48 -0.98
N PHE A 77 13.06 -7.04 -0.02
CA PHE A 77 12.17 -6.25 0.82
C PHE A 77 12.90 -5.36 1.83
N SER A 78 14.15 -5.66 2.17
CA SER A 78 14.95 -4.84 3.08
C SER A 78 15.70 -3.67 2.41
N ARG A 79 15.68 -3.57 1.06
CA ARG A 79 16.29 -2.46 0.35
C ARG A 79 15.56 -1.14 0.65
N ALA A 80 16.31 -0.08 0.93
CA ALA A 80 15.73 1.25 1.17
C ALA A 80 14.84 1.71 0.01
N THR A 81 15.20 1.40 -1.24
CA THR A 81 14.38 1.71 -2.43
C THR A 81 13.04 0.99 -2.43
N THR A 82 13.00 -0.30 -2.05
CA THR A 82 11.76 -1.09 -1.96
C THR A 82 10.87 -0.58 -0.83
N LEU A 83 11.46 -0.35 0.35
CA LEU A 83 10.71 0.17 1.51
C LEU A 83 10.17 1.59 1.25
N THR A 84 10.92 2.44 0.53
CA THR A 84 10.42 3.75 0.10
C THR A 84 9.29 3.63 -0.91
N ALA A 85 9.38 2.70 -1.88
CA ALA A 85 8.27 2.43 -2.81
C ALA A 85 6.99 2.01 -2.06
N ILE A 86 7.10 1.12 -1.08
CA ILE A 86 5.96 0.71 -0.25
C ILE A 86 5.43 1.90 0.56
N ALA A 87 6.30 2.75 1.11
CA ALA A 87 5.89 3.95 1.84
C ALA A 87 5.08 4.91 0.94
N VAL A 88 5.49 5.12 -0.31
CA VAL A 88 4.74 5.90 -1.30
C VAL A 88 3.35 5.29 -1.53
N ASN A 89 3.29 3.98 -1.82
CA ASN A 89 2.02 3.30 -2.09
C ASN A 89 1.06 3.34 -0.91
N ILE A 90 1.55 3.07 0.30
CA ILE A 90 0.69 3.04 1.49
C ILE A 90 0.23 4.45 1.91
N THR A 91 1.04 5.49 1.61
CA THR A 91 0.64 6.88 1.79
C THR A 91 -0.55 7.21 0.90
N ILE A 92 -0.54 6.77 -0.37
CA ILE A 92 -1.68 6.96 -1.28
C ILE A 92 -2.91 6.20 -0.77
N VAL A 93 -2.77 4.98 -0.27
CA VAL A 93 -3.87 4.22 0.36
C VAL A 93 -4.49 5.03 1.50
N GLY A 94 -3.68 5.45 2.47
CA GLY A 94 -4.16 6.22 3.62
C GLY A 94 -4.78 7.55 3.21
N ALA A 95 -4.14 8.30 2.32
CA ALA A 95 -4.62 9.60 1.86
C ALA A 95 -5.96 9.47 1.09
N THR A 96 -6.04 8.57 0.11
CA THR A 96 -7.25 8.37 -0.69
C THR A 96 -8.43 7.95 0.19
N TYR A 97 -8.20 7.03 1.13
CA TYR A 97 -9.25 6.62 2.04
C TYR A 97 -9.71 7.78 2.93
N ASN A 98 -8.82 8.41 3.66
CA ASN A 98 -9.17 9.40 4.68
C ASN A 98 -9.69 10.73 4.10
N ILE A 99 -9.30 11.07 2.86
CA ILE A 99 -9.74 12.32 2.20
C ILE A 99 -11.01 12.11 1.37
N ILE A 100 -11.18 10.92 0.75
CA ILE A 100 -12.26 10.69 -0.23
C ILE A 100 -13.22 9.61 0.26
N LEU A 101 -12.72 8.38 0.56
CA LEU A 101 -13.57 7.20 0.71
C LEU A 101 -14.23 7.10 2.07
N ARG A 102 -13.62 7.60 3.13
CA ARG A 102 -14.13 7.56 4.52
C ARG A 102 -15.55 8.12 4.65
N PHE A 103 -15.91 9.09 3.83
CA PHE A 103 -17.21 9.76 3.88
C PHE A 103 -18.28 9.06 3.05
N LEU A 104 -17.93 7.99 2.33
CA LEU A 104 -18.86 7.27 1.43
C LEU A 104 -19.53 6.07 2.09
N TRP A 105 -19.05 5.63 3.25
CA TRP A 105 -19.61 4.50 3.96
C TRP A 105 -19.34 4.59 5.47
N ASN A 106 -20.11 3.83 6.27
CA ASN A 106 -20.02 3.85 7.73
C ASN A 106 -19.89 2.41 8.27
N PRO A 107 -18.68 1.82 8.29
CA PRO A 107 -18.45 0.47 8.79
C PRO A 107 -18.73 0.38 10.28
N GLN A 108 -19.23 -0.78 10.73
CA GLN A 108 -19.60 -1.04 12.13
C GLN A 108 -18.90 -2.30 12.65
N GLY A 109 -18.71 -2.38 13.96
CA GLY A 109 -18.17 -3.56 14.62
C GLY A 109 -16.78 -3.93 14.14
N MET A 110 -16.56 -5.22 13.84
CA MET A 110 -15.25 -5.73 13.37
C MET A 110 -14.85 -5.13 12.01
N GLN A 111 -15.81 -4.81 11.15
CA GLN A 111 -15.51 -4.16 9.86
C GLN A 111 -14.88 -2.78 10.08
N TRP A 112 -15.34 -2.01 11.06
CA TRP A 112 -14.73 -0.73 11.43
C TRP A 112 -13.29 -0.90 11.92
N VAL A 113 -13.03 -1.90 12.79
CA VAL A 113 -11.68 -2.17 13.30
C VAL A 113 -10.72 -2.50 12.17
N VAL A 114 -11.10 -3.42 11.28
CA VAL A 114 -10.26 -3.84 10.16
C VAL A 114 -10.04 -2.69 9.16
N ASP A 115 -11.07 -1.88 8.94
CA ASP A 115 -11.02 -0.73 8.05
C ASP A 115 -10.02 0.33 8.56
N GLU A 116 -10.07 0.68 9.85
CA GLU A 116 -9.11 1.60 10.48
C GLU A 116 -7.68 1.03 10.44
N LEU A 117 -7.50 -0.27 10.64
CA LEU A 117 -6.19 -0.89 10.55
C LEU A 117 -5.61 -0.76 9.15
N LEU A 118 -6.37 -1.09 8.11
CA LEU A 118 -5.90 -1.10 6.72
C LEU A 118 -5.66 0.30 6.15
N HIS A 119 -6.42 1.31 6.59
CA HIS A 119 -6.42 2.63 5.97
C HIS A 119 -5.83 3.76 6.83
N LEU A 120 -5.63 3.54 8.13
CA LEU A 120 -5.07 4.55 9.04
C LEU A 120 -3.87 4.01 9.82
N VAL A 121 -4.07 2.95 10.62
CA VAL A 121 -3.04 2.49 11.57
C VAL A 121 -1.82 1.93 10.85
N ILE A 122 -2.00 0.96 9.94
CA ILE A 122 -0.88 0.36 9.19
C ILE A 122 -0.18 1.39 8.29
N PRO A 123 -0.90 2.23 7.52
CA PRO A 123 -0.28 3.32 6.76
C PRO A 123 0.60 4.22 7.61
N LEU A 124 0.09 4.76 8.71
CA LEU A 124 0.86 5.64 9.59
C LEU A 124 2.04 4.91 10.23
N ALA A 125 1.83 3.68 10.73
CA ALA A 125 2.88 2.88 11.33
C ALA A 125 3.99 2.56 10.31
N PHE A 126 3.66 2.23 9.07
CA PHE A 126 4.68 1.95 8.06
C PHE A 126 5.45 3.21 7.64
N ILE A 127 4.79 4.36 7.53
CA ILE A 127 5.45 5.66 7.26
C ILE A 127 6.42 6.00 8.40
N LEU A 128 6.02 5.82 9.66
CA LEU A 128 6.90 6.01 10.83
C LEU A 128 8.07 5.03 10.82
N PHE A 129 7.84 3.75 10.51
CA PHE A 129 8.90 2.77 10.33
C PHE A 129 9.91 3.24 9.27
N TRP A 130 9.41 3.67 8.12
CA TRP A 130 10.26 4.18 7.03
C TRP A 130 11.05 5.42 7.45
N LEU A 131 10.44 6.37 8.15
CA LEU A 131 11.11 7.58 8.62
C LEU A 131 12.24 7.27 9.60
N ILE A 132 12.00 6.38 10.56
CA ILE A 132 12.89 6.16 11.72
C ILE A 132 13.97 5.12 11.42
N PHE A 133 13.63 4.01 10.76
CA PHE A 133 14.49 2.84 10.69
C PHE A 133 15.09 2.56 9.30
N VAL A 134 14.53 3.13 8.23
CA VAL A 134 15.07 2.89 6.89
C VAL A 134 16.23 3.86 6.62
N PRO A 135 17.43 3.35 6.25
CA PRO A 135 18.58 4.20 5.94
C PRO A 135 18.28 5.22 4.86
N LYS A 136 18.70 6.47 5.08
CA LYS A 136 18.44 7.59 4.17
C LYS A 136 19.61 7.84 3.20
N GLY A 137 19.30 8.55 2.10
CA GLY A 137 20.26 8.92 1.07
C GLY A 137 20.58 7.81 0.07
N GLN A 138 19.81 6.72 0.09
CA GLN A 138 19.99 5.58 -0.81
C GLN A 138 19.04 5.60 -2.02
N VAL A 139 18.11 6.56 -2.07
CA VAL A 139 17.09 6.64 -3.10
C VAL A 139 17.47 7.67 -4.17
N LYS A 140 17.27 7.32 -5.44
CA LYS A 140 17.54 8.18 -6.60
C LYS A 140 16.24 8.69 -7.23
N TRP A 141 16.26 9.86 -7.86
CA TRP A 141 15.11 10.40 -8.60
C TRP A 141 14.58 9.43 -9.66
N ASN A 142 15.45 8.70 -10.34
CA ASN A 142 15.05 7.73 -11.36
C ASN A 142 14.27 6.53 -10.78
N ASN A 143 14.34 6.29 -9.46
CA ASN A 143 13.52 5.26 -8.84
C ASN A 143 12.02 5.56 -8.92
N ILE A 144 11.63 6.84 -9.02
CA ILE A 144 10.22 7.25 -9.17
C ILE A 144 9.60 6.58 -10.39
N LEU A 145 10.29 6.58 -11.53
CA LEU A 145 9.81 5.93 -12.75
C LEU A 145 9.55 4.44 -12.56
N LEU A 146 10.44 3.74 -11.85
CA LEU A 146 10.26 2.32 -11.56
C LEU A 146 9.08 2.08 -10.59
N TRP A 147 8.89 2.96 -9.63
CA TRP A 147 7.79 2.85 -8.66
C TRP A 147 6.42 3.10 -9.28
N THR A 148 6.33 3.90 -10.36
CA THR A 148 5.06 4.13 -11.06
C THR A 148 4.55 2.89 -11.81
N VAL A 149 5.41 1.91 -12.08
CA VAL A 149 5.02 0.67 -12.79
C VAL A 149 3.91 -0.06 -12.03
N TYR A 150 4.04 -0.20 -10.71
CA TYR A 150 3.06 -0.92 -9.90
C TYR A 150 1.65 -0.28 -9.92
N PRO A 151 1.46 1.01 -9.57
CA PRO A 151 0.14 1.64 -9.60
C PRO A 151 -0.41 1.79 -11.03
N LEU A 152 0.42 2.02 -12.04
CA LEU A 152 -0.05 2.10 -13.43
C LEU A 152 -0.51 0.73 -13.94
N THR A 153 0.23 -0.34 -13.65
CA THR A 153 -0.20 -1.71 -13.96
C THR A 153 -1.51 -2.03 -13.25
N TYR A 154 -1.63 -1.66 -11.97
CA TYR A 154 -2.87 -1.81 -11.21
C TYR A 154 -4.05 -1.11 -11.91
N LEU A 155 -3.92 0.17 -12.26
CA LEU A 155 -4.98 0.92 -12.94
C LEU A 155 -5.38 0.27 -14.25
N ALA A 156 -4.41 -0.15 -15.07
CA ALA A 156 -4.68 -0.84 -16.34
C ALA A 156 -5.46 -2.16 -16.12
N VAL A 157 -5.03 -2.99 -15.16
CA VAL A 157 -5.70 -4.25 -14.83
C VAL A 157 -7.13 -4.01 -14.34
N ILE A 158 -7.36 -3.01 -13.48
CA ILE A 158 -8.69 -2.71 -12.95
C ILE A 158 -9.63 -2.17 -14.02
N LEU A 159 -9.16 -1.29 -14.92
CA LEU A 159 -9.96 -0.79 -16.03
C LEU A 159 -10.33 -1.92 -17.01
N ILE A 160 -9.36 -2.77 -17.38
CA ILE A 160 -9.60 -3.93 -18.25
C ILE A 160 -10.60 -4.89 -17.60
N ARG A 161 -10.35 -5.29 -16.34
CA ARG A 161 -11.26 -6.19 -15.62
C ARG A 161 -12.66 -5.59 -15.48
N GLY A 162 -12.75 -4.32 -15.14
CA GLY A 162 -14.03 -3.61 -15.01
C GLY A 162 -14.83 -3.59 -16.31
N ALA A 163 -14.17 -3.41 -17.45
CA ALA A 163 -14.81 -3.45 -18.77
C ALA A 163 -15.49 -4.82 -19.06
N PHE A 164 -14.91 -5.95 -18.58
CA PHE A 164 -15.48 -7.27 -18.76
C PHE A 164 -16.47 -7.69 -17.68
N SER A 165 -16.25 -7.27 -16.42
CA SER A 165 -17.05 -7.72 -15.26
C SER A 165 -18.13 -6.74 -14.81
N GLY A 166 -18.09 -5.49 -15.28
CA GLY A 166 -18.93 -4.41 -14.77
C GLY A 166 -18.62 -3.98 -13.32
N TYR A 167 -17.56 -4.52 -12.70
CA TYR A 167 -17.22 -4.23 -11.32
C TYR A 167 -15.92 -3.42 -11.21
N TYR A 168 -15.99 -2.28 -10.56
CA TYR A 168 -14.86 -1.41 -10.21
C TYR A 168 -14.76 -1.26 -8.69
N PRO A 169 -13.56 -1.44 -8.09
CA PRO A 169 -13.42 -1.42 -6.62
C PRO A 169 -13.57 -0.02 -6.00
N TYR A 170 -13.46 1.03 -6.82
CA TYR A 170 -13.53 2.42 -6.36
C TYR A 170 -14.50 3.23 -7.21
N PRO A 171 -15.38 4.05 -6.59
CA PRO A 171 -16.35 4.88 -7.32
C PRO A 171 -15.71 5.83 -8.33
N PHE A 172 -14.53 6.37 -8.02
CA PHE A 172 -13.82 7.29 -8.90
C PHE A 172 -13.16 6.60 -10.12
N LEU A 173 -13.16 5.26 -10.18
CA LEU A 173 -12.72 4.44 -11.33
C LEU A 173 -13.90 3.80 -12.06
N ASP A 174 -15.12 3.96 -11.58
CA ASP A 174 -16.30 3.27 -12.12
C ASP A 174 -16.74 3.89 -13.45
N VAL A 175 -16.27 3.28 -14.53
CA VAL A 175 -16.58 3.70 -15.90
C VAL A 175 -18.08 3.58 -16.22
N THR A 176 -18.79 2.65 -15.54
CA THR A 176 -20.23 2.44 -15.80
C THR A 176 -21.06 3.63 -15.30
N GLN A 177 -20.59 4.31 -14.25
CA GLN A 177 -21.23 5.49 -13.67
C GLN A 177 -20.68 6.80 -14.25
N LEU A 178 -19.37 6.88 -14.46
CA LEU A 178 -18.69 8.13 -14.82
C LEU A 178 -18.45 8.31 -16.33
N GLY A 179 -18.47 7.21 -17.09
CA GLY A 179 -17.93 7.16 -18.46
C GLY A 179 -16.41 7.21 -18.48
N TYR A 180 -15.82 6.76 -19.61
CA TYR A 180 -14.35 6.71 -19.79
C TYR A 180 -13.65 8.04 -19.59
N PRO A 181 -14.15 9.20 -20.12
CA PRO A 181 -13.43 10.47 -19.99
C PRO A 181 -13.17 10.86 -18.52
N HIS A 182 -14.18 10.76 -17.66
CA HIS A 182 -14.06 11.13 -16.25
C HIS A 182 -13.24 10.09 -15.45
N ALA A 183 -13.46 8.80 -15.70
CA ALA A 183 -12.66 7.75 -15.04
C ALA A 183 -11.17 7.87 -15.39
N LEU A 184 -10.82 8.14 -16.66
CA LEU A 184 -9.44 8.36 -17.09
C LEU A 184 -8.85 9.65 -16.50
N LEU A 185 -9.62 10.72 -16.41
CA LEU A 185 -9.18 11.96 -15.73
C LEU A 185 -8.85 11.68 -14.26
N ASN A 186 -9.70 10.90 -13.56
CA ASN A 186 -9.43 10.49 -12.18
C ASN A 186 -8.18 9.60 -12.07
N CYS A 187 -7.93 8.70 -13.03
CA CYS A 187 -6.68 7.94 -13.11
C CYS A 187 -5.46 8.85 -13.23
N VAL A 188 -5.53 9.90 -14.06
CA VAL A 188 -4.45 10.91 -14.16
C VAL A 188 -4.26 11.62 -12.83
N GLY A 189 -5.35 12.03 -12.16
CA GLY A 189 -5.30 12.65 -10.83
C GLY A 189 -4.59 11.76 -9.79
N VAL A 190 -4.92 10.46 -9.74
CA VAL A 190 -4.26 9.48 -8.85
C VAL A 190 -2.79 9.32 -9.23
N ALA A 191 -2.45 9.24 -10.52
CA ALA A 191 -1.06 9.14 -10.97
C ALA A 191 -0.24 10.38 -10.59
N VAL A 192 -0.81 11.58 -10.73
CA VAL A 192 -0.17 12.84 -10.29
C VAL A 192 0.05 12.85 -8.77
N ALA A 193 -0.96 12.47 -7.99
CA ALA A 193 -0.83 12.36 -6.53
C ALA A 193 0.28 11.38 -6.14
N PHE A 194 0.36 10.24 -6.82
CA PHE A 194 1.43 9.27 -6.62
C PHE A 194 2.82 9.87 -6.89
N ILE A 195 2.99 10.60 -8.01
CA ILE A 195 4.25 11.24 -8.37
C ILE A 195 4.63 12.30 -7.32
N ILE A 196 3.68 13.10 -6.85
CA ILE A 196 3.91 14.11 -5.80
C ILE A 196 4.42 13.43 -4.52
N VAL A 197 3.76 12.39 -4.05
CA VAL A 197 4.18 11.64 -2.84
C VAL A 197 5.55 11.01 -3.04
N ALA A 198 5.84 10.46 -4.22
CA ALA A 198 7.14 9.90 -4.54
C ALA A 198 8.26 10.95 -4.51
N ILE A 199 8.01 12.15 -5.08
CA ILE A 199 8.93 13.29 -5.03
C ILE A 199 9.18 13.71 -3.58
N LEU A 200 8.14 13.81 -2.76
CA LEU A 200 8.26 14.15 -1.34
C LEU A 200 9.09 13.11 -0.59
N CYS A 201 8.86 11.82 -0.80
CA CYS A 201 9.65 10.75 -0.17
C CYS A 201 11.13 10.80 -0.56
N VAL A 202 11.44 11.03 -1.85
CA VAL A 202 12.84 11.21 -2.31
C VAL A 202 13.46 12.47 -1.71
N GLY A 203 12.70 13.56 -1.63
CA GLY A 203 13.13 14.81 -0.99
C GLY A 203 13.47 14.62 0.49
N ILE A 204 12.57 13.98 1.25
CA ILE A 204 12.78 13.64 2.68
C ILE A 204 14.02 12.75 2.85
N ASP A 205 14.17 11.70 2.02
CA ASP A 205 15.33 10.80 2.05
C ASP A 205 16.65 11.58 1.92
N ARG A 206 16.70 12.58 1.06
CA ARG A 206 17.89 13.40 0.82
C ARG A 206 18.17 14.40 1.94
N VAL A 207 17.14 15.08 2.44
CA VAL A 207 17.28 16.06 3.54
C VAL A 207 17.76 15.34 4.81
N MET A 208 17.14 14.20 5.14
CA MET A 208 17.52 13.44 6.34
C MET A 208 18.92 12.83 6.24
N ARG A 209 19.43 12.51 5.04
CA ARG A 209 20.83 12.10 4.85
C ARG A 209 21.79 13.22 5.26
N LYS A 210 21.54 14.46 4.83
CA LYS A 210 22.42 15.60 5.11
C LYS A 210 22.57 15.81 6.62
N ASN A 211 21.48 15.68 7.38
CA ASN A 211 21.49 15.86 8.85
C ASN A 211 22.22 14.72 9.61
N GLN A 212 22.52 13.58 8.96
CA GLN A 212 23.28 12.49 9.59
C GLN A 212 24.80 12.60 9.35
N SER A 213 25.22 13.53 8.49
CA SER A 213 26.63 13.77 8.14
C SER A 213 27.21 15.02 8.81
N GLU A 214 26.44 15.79 9.56
CA GLU A 214 26.81 16.89 10.46
C GLU A 214 26.85 16.41 11.91
#